data_ad1b58b905b17e7211e16c70bb24fac2
#
_entry.id   ad1b58b905b17e7211e16c70bb24fac2
#
_cell.length_a   1.000
_cell.length_b   1.000
_cell.length_c   1.000
_cell.angle_alpha   90.00
_cell.angle_beta   90.00
_cell.angle_gamma   90.00
#
_symmetry.space_group_name_H-M   'P 1'
#
loop_
_entity.id
_entity.type
_entity.pdbx_description
1 polymer ?
#
loop_
_entity_poly.entity_id
_entity_poly.type
_entity_poly.pdbx_seq_one_letter_code
_entity_poly.pdbx_strand_id
1 'polypeptide(L)'
;MMVMLLITAGCVQPTDSQQKSEIPEINMTIPVPPIPVASNEGVNLAYELEFSLPENLTFTPVKIEVIDPSAGKVIWSAEGDLLAQLYHPASDPLPTAEELKNGTSKLSRPRISIWFTIGQDSVPDSLTHKITFRQTDSGQDTVNITGGTVKVRKDLKPVTIGAPVRGAGWVAIETSEPLTHHFLAQITLDSVTRVPQKYAQDWIYVDPKTGVAVTGNASLAKNYLGYGKEIYSVSNGTVVDLMDGLPDHEEIYAQREVTFETAAGNYVIIDIGDEKYACYAHMIPGSITVARGETVTEGQVIGLMGNSGNSDLPHLHFQVVTDKGSFLGAEGYPHVYRSFDVIGMINGSLGEKDMEDPEYAITHIWGGLDEFFVSIQPPVAQENVLPSNWEILRLP
;
A
#
# COMPACT_ATOMS: atom_id res chain seq x y z
N MET A 1 -96.58 -8.75 6.05
CA MET A 1 -95.43 -9.34 6.80
C MET A 1 -94.19 -9.02 5.99
N MET A 2 -93.53 -7.97 6.39
CA MET A 2 -92.39 -7.36 5.65
C MET A 2 -91.13 -7.75 6.33
N VAL A 3 -90.26 -8.52 5.65
CA VAL A 3 -88.96 -8.97 6.18
C VAL A 3 -87.92 -7.93 5.78
N MET A 4 -87.36 -7.32 6.78
CA MET A 4 -86.30 -6.30 6.66
C MET A 4 -84.90 -7.00 6.68
N LEU A 5 -84.16 -6.95 5.57
CA LEU A 5 -82.84 -7.47 5.46
C LEU A 5 -81.87 -6.39 5.98
N LEU A 6 -81.19 -6.67 7.07
CA LEU A 6 -80.06 -5.85 7.56
C LEU A 6 -78.77 -6.26 6.81
N ILE A 7 -78.22 -5.34 6.03
CA ILE A 7 -76.92 -5.48 5.42
C ILE A 7 -75.92 -4.84 6.40
N THR A 8 -75.05 -5.66 7.05
CA THR A 8 -73.94 -5.20 7.82
C THR A 8 -72.75 -4.95 6.89
N ALA A 9 -72.39 -3.67 6.70
CA ALA A 9 -71.18 -3.27 6.01
C ALA A 9 -69.96 -3.51 6.95
N GLY A 10 -69.19 -4.52 6.64
CA GLY A 10 -67.87 -4.73 7.29
C GLY A 10 -66.87 -3.72 6.78
N CYS A 11 -66.42 -2.80 7.65
CA CYS A 11 -65.22 -1.99 7.39
C CYS A 11 -64.00 -2.88 7.42
N VAL A 12 -63.42 -3.14 6.25
CA VAL A 12 -62.06 -3.67 6.14
C VAL A 12 -61.12 -2.50 6.39
N GLN A 13 -60.44 -2.47 7.54
CA GLN A 13 -59.31 -1.58 7.77
C GLN A 13 -58.13 -2.05 6.92
N PRO A 14 -57.44 -1.16 6.19
CA PRO A 14 -56.19 -1.52 5.56
C PRO A 14 -55.14 -1.72 6.66
N THR A 15 -54.67 -2.94 6.79
CA THR A 15 -53.46 -3.24 7.57
C THR A 15 -52.27 -2.73 6.77
N ASP A 16 -51.91 -1.46 6.96
CA ASP A 16 -50.65 -0.91 6.50
C ASP A 16 -49.54 -1.39 7.45
N SER A 17 -49.12 -2.63 7.27
CA SER A 17 -47.93 -3.13 7.86
C SER A 17 -46.77 -2.63 7.02
N GLN A 18 -46.33 -1.37 7.23
CA GLN A 18 -44.99 -0.98 6.89
C GLN A 18 -44.04 -1.88 7.70
N GLN A 19 -43.60 -2.93 7.07
CA GLN A 19 -42.49 -3.75 7.55
C GLN A 19 -41.28 -2.82 7.56
N LYS A 20 -40.97 -2.25 8.73
CA LYS A 20 -39.74 -1.55 8.97
C LYS A 20 -38.64 -2.56 8.62
N SER A 21 -37.95 -2.38 7.50
CA SER A 21 -36.81 -3.20 7.16
C SER A 21 -35.79 -3.03 8.31
N GLU A 22 -35.58 -4.09 9.05
CA GLU A 22 -34.53 -4.08 10.08
C GLU A 22 -33.21 -3.73 9.38
N ILE A 23 -32.53 -2.69 9.90
CA ILE A 23 -31.20 -2.32 9.40
C ILE A 23 -30.31 -3.51 9.69
N PRO A 24 -29.63 -4.09 8.67
CA PRO A 24 -28.80 -5.26 8.88
C PRO A 24 -27.64 -4.92 9.81
N GLU A 25 -27.31 -5.84 10.69
CA GLU A 25 -26.14 -5.72 11.55
C GLU A 25 -24.88 -5.96 10.72
N ILE A 26 -24.19 -4.87 10.37
CA ILE A 26 -22.88 -4.90 9.70
C ILE A 26 -21.83 -4.52 10.74
N ASN A 27 -21.01 -5.48 11.11
CA ASN A 27 -19.91 -5.25 12.05
C ASN A 27 -18.66 -4.77 11.30
N MET A 28 -18.06 -3.67 11.78
CA MET A 28 -16.86 -3.05 11.22
C MET A 28 -15.70 -3.15 12.20
N THR A 29 -14.53 -3.56 11.72
CA THR A 29 -13.31 -3.68 12.52
C THR A 29 -12.11 -3.13 11.77
N ILE A 30 -11.13 -2.62 12.52
CA ILE A 30 -9.83 -2.23 11.99
C ILE A 30 -8.80 -3.15 12.62
N PRO A 31 -8.28 -4.17 11.85
CA PRO A 31 -7.36 -5.16 12.39
C PRO A 31 -6.06 -4.55 12.91
N VAL A 32 -5.53 -3.56 12.19
CA VAL A 32 -4.32 -2.84 12.55
C VAL A 32 -4.63 -1.35 12.68
N PRO A 33 -4.71 -0.82 13.92
CA PRO A 33 -4.98 0.59 14.14
C PRO A 33 -3.89 1.49 13.53
N PRO A 34 -4.26 2.65 12.92
CA PRO A 34 -3.32 3.53 12.26
C PRO A 34 -2.30 4.15 13.21
N ILE A 35 -1.04 4.17 12.79
CA ILE A 35 0.07 4.89 13.40
C ILE A 35 0.32 6.15 12.56
N PRO A 36 0.37 7.36 13.15
CA PRO A 36 0.65 8.57 12.39
C PRO A 36 2.07 8.57 11.81
N VAL A 37 2.20 8.85 10.50
CA VAL A 37 3.48 8.89 9.80
C VAL A 37 3.67 10.25 9.15
N ALA A 38 4.71 10.96 9.54
CA ALA A 38 5.03 12.26 8.96
C ALA A 38 5.50 12.10 7.50
N SER A 39 5.05 13.00 6.63
CA SER A 39 5.51 13.20 5.26
C SER A 39 5.67 14.69 4.98
N ASN A 40 6.17 15.05 3.80
CA ASN A 40 6.32 16.43 3.38
C ASN A 40 4.98 17.19 3.32
N GLU A 41 3.89 16.47 3.11
CA GLU A 41 2.55 17.04 2.93
C GLU A 41 1.74 17.11 4.23
N GLY A 42 2.21 16.46 5.29
CA GLY A 42 1.54 16.39 6.57
C GLY A 42 1.73 15.07 7.29
N VAL A 43 0.67 14.53 7.86
CA VAL A 43 0.67 13.24 8.57
C VAL A 43 -0.25 12.27 7.85
N ASN A 44 0.31 11.15 7.44
CA ASN A 44 -0.41 10.05 6.82
C ASN A 44 -1.04 9.14 7.88
N LEU A 45 -2.28 8.72 7.63
CA LEU A 45 -2.96 7.65 8.35
C LEU A 45 -3.36 6.57 7.33
N ALA A 46 -2.81 5.37 7.48
CA ALA A 46 -3.02 4.23 6.58
C ALA A 46 -3.50 3.01 7.38
N TYR A 47 -4.61 2.42 6.96
CA TYR A 47 -5.21 1.23 7.60
C TYR A 47 -6.29 0.61 6.71
N GLU A 48 -6.75 -0.58 7.07
CA GLU A 48 -7.85 -1.28 6.42
C GLU A 48 -9.06 -1.37 7.34
N LEU A 49 -10.24 -1.08 6.78
CA LEU A 49 -11.52 -1.31 7.41
C LEU A 49 -12.12 -2.62 6.89
N GLU A 50 -12.20 -3.62 7.74
CA GLU A 50 -12.95 -4.87 7.48
C GLU A 50 -14.41 -4.72 7.89
N PHE A 51 -15.29 -5.43 7.19
CA PHE A 51 -16.68 -5.53 7.62
C PHE A 51 -17.29 -6.90 7.27
N SER A 52 -18.30 -7.29 8.06
CA SER A 52 -19.08 -8.50 7.81
C SER A 52 -20.39 -8.12 7.14
N LEU A 53 -20.73 -8.81 6.04
CA LEU A 53 -22.03 -8.67 5.37
C LEU A 53 -22.95 -9.80 5.81
N PRO A 54 -24.28 -9.56 5.90
CA PRO A 54 -25.26 -10.61 6.13
C PRO A 54 -25.25 -11.63 4.98
N GLU A 55 -25.32 -12.92 5.29
CA GLU A 55 -25.22 -14.00 4.30
C GLU A 55 -26.29 -13.97 3.18
N ASN A 56 -27.46 -13.41 3.48
CA ASN A 56 -28.61 -13.44 2.58
C ASN A 56 -28.85 -12.11 1.83
N LEU A 57 -27.97 -11.13 1.94
CA LEU A 57 -28.12 -9.81 1.35
C LEU A 57 -26.83 -9.40 0.64
N THR A 58 -26.98 -8.89 -0.56
CA THR A 58 -25.84 -8.36 -1.33
C THR A 58 -25.77 -6.85 -1.16
N PHE A 59 -24.71 -6.40 -0.47
CA PHE A 59 -24.43 -4.98 -0.25
C PHE A 59 -23.13 -4.60 -0.92
N THR A 60 -23.16 -3.47 -1.63
CA THR A 60 -21.95 -2.86 -2.21
C THR A 60 -21.74 -1.50 -1.58
N PRO A 61 -20.53 -1.17 -1.05
CA PRO A 61 -20.25 0.16 -0.56
C PRO A 61 -20.24 1.15 -1.73
N VAL A 62 -20.96 2.28 -1.58
CA VAL A 62 -21.02 3.35 -2.59
C VAL A 62 -20.42 4.65 -2.10
N LYS A 63 -20.24 4.80 -0.78
CA LYS A 63 -19.53 5.90 -0.15
C LYS A 63 -18.98 5.46 1.20
N ILE A 64 -17.79 5.93 1.53
CA ILE A 64 -17.22 5.87 2.87
C ILE A 64 -16.84 7.26 3.35
N GLU A 65 -17.09 7.53 4.62
CA GLU A 65 -16.70 8.76 5.32
C GLU A 65 -15.91 8.38 6.58
N VAL A 66 -14.72 8.95 6.75
CA VAL A 66 -13.92 8.87 7.98
C VAL A 66 -14.21 10.12 8.80
N ILE A 67 -14.59 9.93 10.05
CA ILE A 67 -15.12 10.96 10.93
C ILE A 67 -14.21 11.07 12.16
N ASP A 68 -13.82 12.28 12.52
CA ASP A 68 -13.33 12.60 13.87
C ASP A 68 -14.53 12.63 14.83
N PRO A 69 -14.69 11.64 15.71
CA PRO A 69 -15.87 11.59 16.59
C PRO A 69 -15.88 12.70 17.66
N SER A 70 -14.74 13.28 17.98
CA SER A 70 -14.65 14.37 18.97
C SER A 70 -15.21 15.68 18.43
N ALA A 71 -14.98 15.94 17.14
CA ALA A 71 -15.46 17.12 16.43
C ALA A 71 -16.78 16.89 15.67
N GLY A 72 -17.18 15.62 15.48
CA GLY A 72 -18.31 15.25 14.62
C GLY A 72 -18.06 15.59 13.14
N LYS A 73 -16.79 15.71 12.73
CA LYS A 73 -16.41 16.22 11.40
C LYS A 73 -15.91 15.07 10.50
N VAL A 74 -16.41 15.04 9.27
CA VAL A 74 -15.81 14.21 8.22
C VAL A 74 -14.45 14.81 7.85
N ILE A 75 -13.40 13.99 7.96
CA ILE A 75 -12.01 14.39 7.68
C ILE A 75 -11.48 13.79 6.38
N TRP A 76 -12.12 12.73 5.88
CA TRP A 76 -11.84 12.12 4.60
C TRP A 76 -13.06 11.36 4.09
N SER A 77 -13.18 11.21 2.77
CA SER A 77 -14.23 10.40 2.17
C SER A 77 -13.82 9.88 0.79
N ALA A 78 -14.39 8.73 0.39
CA ALA A 78 -14.28 8.20 -0.96
C ALA A 78 -15.64 7.71 -1.46
N GLU A 79 -15.87 7.91 -2.75
CA GLU A 79 -17.04 7.45 -3.51
C GLU A 79 -16.67 7.27 -4.98
N GLY A 80 -17.54 6.66 -5.78
CA GLY A 80 -17.33 6.44 -7.22
C GLY A 80 -16.08 5.60 -7.51
N ASP A 81 -15.29 6.03 -8.52
CA ASP A 81 -14.14 5.29 -9.01
C ASP A 81 -13.04 5.14 -7.94
N LEU A 82 -12.83 6.15 -7.12
CA LEU A 82 -11.87 6.06 -6.02
C LEU A 82 -12.24 4.94 -5.05
N LEU A 83 -13.50 4.91 -4.58
CA LEU A 83 -13.94 3.85 -3.68
C LEU A 83 -13.89 2.47 -4.35
N ALA A 84 -14.20 2.39 -5.64
CA ALA A 84 -14.15 1.13 -6.38
C ALA A 84 -12.73 0.53 -6.41
N GLN A 85 -11.69 1.35 -6.50
CA GLN A 85 -10.29 0.92 -6.44
C GLN A 85 -9.83 0.56 -5.02
N LEU A 86 -10.37 1.22 -4.01
CA LEU A 86 -10.03 0.96 -2.60
C LEU A 86 -10.82 -0.20 -1.98
N TYR A 87 -11.89 -0.65 -2.63
CA TYR A 87 -12.75 -1.71 -2.12
C TYR A 87 -12.29 -3.09 -2.61
N HIS A 88 -12.03 -3.97 -1.66
CA HIS A 88 -11.64 -5.35 -1.88
C HIS A 88 -12.78 -6.26 -1.42
N PRO A 89 -13.53 -6.88 -2.33
CA PRO A 89 -14.59 -7.83 -1.97
C PRO A 89 -14.00 -9.09 -1.34
N ALA A 90 -14.76 -9.73 -0.47
CA ALA A 90 -14.38 -11.06 0.02
C ALA A 90 -14.29 -12.06 -1.13
N SER A 91 -13.35 -12.99 -1.01
CA SER A 91 -13.18 -14.09 -1.95
C SER A 91 -13.65 -15.40 -1.33
N ASP A 92 -14.48 -16.15 -2.04
CA ASP A 92 -14.92 -17.48 -1.65
C ASP A 92 -14.73 -18.43 -2.84
N PRO A 93 -14.04 -19.56 -2.68
CA PRO A 93 -13.34 -20.00 -1.45
C PRO A 93 -12.03 -19.25 -1.22
N LEU A 94 -11.52 -19.28 0.03
CA LEU A 94 -10.17 -18.81 0.35
C LEU A 94 -9.11 -19.56 -0.46
N PRO A 95 -7.92 -18.95 -0.71
CA PRO A 95 -6.89 -19.58 -1.48
C PRO A 95 -6.39 -20.86 -0.81
N THR A 96 -6.13 -21.88 -1.62
CA THR A 96 -5.42 -23.08 -1.21
C THR A 96 -3.94 -22.78 -1.02
N ALA A 97 -3.20 -23.68 -0.34
CA ALA A 97 -1.75 -23.56 -0.22
C ALA A 97 -1.03 -23.53 -1.59
N GLU A 98 -1.60 -24.19 -2.61
CA GLU A 98 -1.07 -24.18 -3.97
C GLU A 98 -1.32 -22.83 -4.67
N GLU A 99 -2.50 -22.25 -4.51
CA GLU A 99 -2.82 -20.92 -5.04
C GLU A 99 -1.96 -19.83 -4.37
N LEU A 100 -1.68 -19.97 -3.05
CA LEU A 100 -0.76 -19.06 -2.35
C LEU A 100 0.67 -19.15 -2.89
N LYS A 101 1.15 -20.36 -3.22
CA LYS A 101 2.45 -20.55 -3.88
C LYS A 101 2.52 -19.86 -5.23
N ASN A 102 1.39 -19.73 -5.92
CA ASN A 102 1.26 -19.06 -7.21
C ASN A 102 0.91 -17.57 -7.09
N GLY A 103 1.09 -16.97 -5.91
CA GLY A 103 0.85 -15.53 -5.69
C GLY A 103 -0.62 -15.11 -5.67
N THR A 104 -1.57 -16.06 -5.56
CA THR A 104 -3.00 -15.73 -5.51
C THR A 104 -3.39 -15.29 -4.10
N SER A 105 -3.78 -14.04 -3.94
CA SER A 105 -4.35 -13.51 -2.71
C SER A 105 -5.87 -13.44 -2.79
N LYS A 106 -6.56 -13.94 -1.77
CA LYS A 106 -8.02 -13.89 -1.66
C LYS A 106 -8.39 -13.47 -0.24
N LEU A 107 -9.33 -12.56 -0.09
CA LEU A 107 -9.72 -12.02 1.21
C LEU A 107 -10.79 -12.88 1.87
N SER A 108 -10.64 -13.09 3.17
CA SER A 108 -11.65 -13.77 4.00
C SER A 108 -12.87 -12.88 4.30
N ARG A 109 -12.69 -11.57 4.27
CA ARG A 109 -13.73 -10.56 4.49
C ARG A 109 -13.54 -9.38 3.54
N PRO A 110 -14.64 -8.68 3.18
CA PRO A 110 -14.51 -7.46 2.41
C PRO A 110 -13.79 -6.39 3.24
N ARG A 111 -12.95 -5.61 2.53
CA ARG A 111 -12.14 -4.54 3.11
C ARG A 111 -12.22 -3.27 2.27
N ILE A 112 -11.98 -2.14 2.92
CA ILE A 112 -11.69 -0.87 2.26
C ILE A 112 -10.32 -0.42 2.74
N SER A 113 -9.39 -0.23 1.80
CA SER A 113 -8.09 0.39 2.05
C SER A 113 -8.28 1.89 2.24
N ILE A 114 -7.73 2.45 3.32
CA ILE A 114 -7.89 3.86 3.68
C ILE A 114 -6.52 4.47 3.89
N TRP A 115 -6.16 5.43 3.05
CA TRP A 115 -4.97 6.26 3.19
C TRP A 115 -5.33 7.72 2.95
N PHE A 116 -4.99 8.58 3.89
CA PHE A 116 -5.17 10.01 3.71
C PHE A 116 -4.14 10.81 4.51
N THR A 117 -3.85 12.01 4.04
CA THR A 117 -2.96 12.96 4.69
C THR A 117 -3.77 14.05 5.40
N ILE A 118 -3.35 14.41 6.58
CA ILE A 118 -3.99 15.43 7.43
C ILE A 118 -2.92 16.36 8.01
N GLY A 119 -3.30 17.60 8.33
CA GLY A 119 -2.38 18.52 9.00
C GLY A 119 -1.89 17.98 10.34
N GLN A 120 -0.62 18.22 10.66
CA GLN A 120 0.05 17.67 11.85
C GLN A 120 -0.71 17.93 13.16
N ASP A 121 -1.25 19.14 13.33
CA ASP A 121 -2.01 19.52 14.52
C ASP A 121 -3.48 19.04 14.51
N SER A 122 -3.89 18.38 13.42
CA SER A 122 -5.27 17.95 13.18
C SER A 122 -5.48 16.45 13.35
N VAL A 123 -4.44 15.70 13.73
CA VAL A 123 -4.55 14.23 13.91
C VAL A 123 -5.48 13.92 15.08
N PRO A 124 -6.65 13.26 14.86
CA PRO A 124 -7.60 12.96 15.93
C PRO A 124 -7.09 11.84 16.85
N ASP A 125 -7.69 11.71 18.04
CA ASP A 125 -7.34 10.61 18.96
C ASP A 125 -8.00 9.28 18.57
N SER A 126 -9.11 9.37 17.86
CA SER A 126 -9.84 8.21 17.34
C SER A 126 -10.56 8.55 16.05
N LEU A 127 -10.88 7.51 15.29
CA LEU A 127 -11.63 7.58 14.05
C LEU A 127 -12.91 6.73 14.18
N THR A 128 -13.97 7.16 13.53
CA THR A 128 -15.14 6.32 13.29
C THR A 128 -15.54 6.42 11.81
N HIS A 129 -16.28 5.44 11.32
CA HIS A 129 -16.56 5.30 9.90
C HIS A 129 -18.05 5.29 9.65
N LYS A 130 -18.47 5.91 8.56
CA LYS A 130 -19.83 5.80 8.04
C LYS A 130 -19.76 5.28 6.61
N ILE A 131 -20.34 4.11 6.36
CA ILE A 131 -20.43 3.55 5.01
C ILE A 131 -21.89 3.63 4.55
N THR A 132 -22.07 4.14 3.34
CA THR A 132 -23.33 4.04 2.60
C THR A 132 -23.25 2.81 1.72
N PHE A 133 -24.08 1.83 1.98
CA PHE A 133 -24.24 0.63 1.17
C PHE A 133 -25.44 0.74 0.25
N ARG A 134 -25.30 0.23 -0.96
CA ARG A 134 -26.45 -0.03 -1.87
C ARG A 134 -26.80 -1.50 -1.77
N GLN A 135 -28.07 -1.78 -1.56
CA GLN A 135 -28.61 -3.13 -1.60
C GLN A 135 -28.89 -3.52 -3.05
N THR A 136 -28.21 -4.54 -3.55
CA THR A 136 -28.26 -4.91 -4.98
C THR A 136 -29.59 -5.56 -5.36
N ASP A 137 -30.22 -6.29 -4.42
CA ASP A 137 -31.46 -7.04 -4.68
C ASP A 137 -32.74 -6.18 -4.71
N SER A 138 -32.69 -4.98 -4.11
CA SER A 138 -33.83 -4.04 -4.05
C SER A 138 -33.72 -2.87 -5.04
N GLY A 139 -32.61 -2.76 -5.76
CA GLY A 139 -32.41 -1.88 -6.92
C GLY A 139 -32.05 -0.43 -6.62
N GLN A 140 -32.41 0.21 -5.51
CA GLN A 140 -32.07 1.61 -5.21
C GLN A 140 -31.97 1.97 -3.74
N ASP A 141 -32.32 1.11 -2.82
CA ASP A 141 -32.28 1.45 -1.40
C ASP A 141 -30.86 1.50 -0.88
N THR A 142 -30.52 2.60 -0.22
CA THR A 142 -29.24 2.77 0.45
C THR A 142 -29.40 2.71 1.96
N VAL A 143 -28.43 2.07 2.62
CA VAL A 143 -28.36 1.97 4.08
C VAL A 143 -27.07 2.61 4.56
N ASN A 144 -27.17 3.48 5.58
CA ASN A 144 -26.02 4.09 6.21
C ASN A 144 -25.71 3.34 7.51
N ILE A 145 -24.48 2.82 7.59
CA ILE A 145 -23.98 2.14 8.79
C ILE A 145 -22.81 2.94 9.35
N THR A 146 -22.86 3.23 10.64
CA THR A 146 -21.77 3.90 11.36
C THR A 146 -21.15 2.94 12.36
N GLY A 147 -19.83 2.82 12.37
CA GLY A 147 -19.10 1.87 13.22
C GLY A 147 -17.60 1.90 13.03
N GLY A 148 -16.94 0.81 13.43
CA GLY A 148 -15.50 0.67 13.26
C GLY A 148 -14.70 1.75 14.00
N THR A 149 -15.12 2.15 15.19
CA THR A 149 -14.36 3.13 15.97
C THR A 149 -13.01 2.55 16.39
N VAL A 150 -11.95 3.28 16.09
CA VAL A 150 -10.56 2.88 16.36
C VAL A 150 -9.77 4.03 16.97
N LYS A 151 -8.88 3.71 17.91
CA LYS A 151 -7.92 4.66 18.48
C LYS A 151 -6.75 4.84 17.51
N VAL A 152 -6.37 6.09 17.21
CA VAL A 152 -5.11 6.40 16.51
C VAL A 152 -3.94 6.17 17.47
N ARG A 153 -2.96 5.38 17.04
CA ARG A 153 -1.82 4.93 17.86
C ARG A 153 -0.73 5.99 17.95
N LYS A 154 -1.06 7.16 18.51
CA LYS A 154 -0.08 8.25 18.77
C LYS A 154 0.99 7.87 19.80
N ASP A 155 0.76 6.80 20.54
CA ASP A 155 1.69 6.18 21.50
C ASP A 155 2.79 5.38 20.83
N LEU A 156 2.58 4.91 19.58
CA LEU A 156 3.57 4.26 18.76
C LEU A 156 4.24 5.26 17.81
N LYS A 157 5.47 4.96 17.42
CA LYS A 157 6.24 5.81 16.51
C LYS A 157 6.69 4.99 15.30
N PRO A 158 6.74 5.60 14.11
CA PRO A 158 7.49 5.04 13.00
C PRO A 158 8.95 4.78 13.39
N VAL A 159 9.56 3.75 12.81
CA VAL A 159 10.99 3.52 13.00
C VAL A 159 11.77 4.57 12.22
N THR A 160 12.72 5.26 12.89
CA THR A 160 13.64 6.16 12.20
C THR A 160 14.85 5.37 11.70
N ILE A 161 15.06 5.38 10.40
CA ILE A 161 16.11 4.61 9.72
C ILE A 161 17.07 5.51 8.94
N GLY A 162 18.25 4.96 8.59
CA GLY A 162 19.14 5.53 7.59
C GLY A 162 18.64 5.27 6.17
N ALA A 163 19.40 5.69 5.17
CA ALA A 163 19.02 5.49 3.77
C ALA A 163 19.48 4.11 3.24
N PRO A 164 18.63 3.40 2.47
CA PRO A 164 19.03 2.13 1.86
C PRO A 164 19.91 2.31 0.62
N VAL A 165 20.00 3.53 0.11
CA VAL A 165 20.79 3.94 -1.06
C VAL A 165 21.44 5.30 -0.79
N ARG A 166 22.47 5.73 -1.55
CA ARG A 166 23.25 6.95 -1.29
C ARG A 166 23.45 7.83 -2.52
N GLY A 167 23.62 9.13 -2.28
CA GLY A 167 23.91 10.12 -3.31
C GLY A 167 22.65 10.76 -3.89
N ALA A 168 22.82 11.59 -4.93
CA ALA A 168 21.75 12.32 -5.59
C ALA A 168 21.21 11.52 -6.78
N GLY A 169 19.91 11.62 -7.04
CA GLY A 169 19.24 11.02 -8.19
C GLY A 169 18.35 9.82 -7.86
N TRP A 170 18.04 9.59 -6.62
CA TRP A 170 17.13 8.52 -6.21
C TRP A 170 15.68 9.00 -6.23
N VAL A 171 14.82 8.23 -6.87
CA VAL A 171 13.38 8.46 -6.92
C VAL A 171 12.68 7.41 -6.09
N ALA A 172 11.88 7.84 -5.12
CA ALA A 172 10.98 6.96 -4.40
C ALA A 172 9.65 6.88 -5.16
N ILE A 173 9.22 5.69 -5.54
CA ILE A 173 7.92 5.44 -6.14
C ILE A 173 7.13 4.42 -5.35
N GLU A 174 5.83 4.29 -5.63
CA GLU A 174 4.91 3.38 -4.94
C GLU A 174 4.86 3.61 -3.42
N THR A 175 5.01 4.87 -3.00
CA THR A 175 5.03 5.29 -1.59
C THR A 175 4.01 6.39 -1.31
N SER A 176 3.56 6.49 -0.07
CA SER A 176 2.77 7.60 0.50
C SER A 176 1.46 7.97 -0.20
N GLU A 177 0.87 7.06 -0.99
CA GLU A 177 -0.38 7.29 -1.74
C GLU A 177 -1.38 6.14 -1.59
N PRO A 178 -2.70 6.43 -1.71
CA PRO A 178 -3.76 5.45 -1.46
C PRO A 178 -3.91 4.38 -2.55
N LEU A 179 -3.45 4.64 -3.78
CA LEU A 179 -3.66 3.76 -4.93
C LEU A 179 -2.38 3.04 -5.40
N THR A 180 -1.31 3.07 -4.60
CA THR A 180 -0.11 2.31 -4.91
C THR A 180 -0.39 0.81 -4.88
N HIS A 181 0.25 0.04 -5.76
CA HIS A 181 0.10 -1.41 -5.74
C HIS A 181 0.63 -2.00 -4.41
N HIS A 182 1.60 -1.37 -3.77
CA HIS A 182 2.11 -1.77 -2.47
C HIS A 182 1.03 -1.71 -1.38
N PHE A 183 0.29 -0.60 -1.30
CA PHE A 183 -0.76 -0.44 -0.30
C PHE A 183 -1.98 -1.31 -0.59
N LEU A 184 -2.28 -1.55 -1.86
CA LEU A 184 -3.41 -2.39 -2.26
C LEU A 184 -3.11 -3.89 -2.24
N ALA A 185 -1.82 -4.31 -2.13
CA ALA A 185 -1.41 -5.71 -2.08
C ALA A 185 -1.76 -6.35 -0.72
N GLN A 186 -2.94 -6.92 -0.63
CA GLN A 186 -3.44 -7.62 0.55
C GLN A 186 -3.19 -9.13 0.43
N ILE A 187 -2.53 -9.71 1.41
CA ILE A 187 -2.13 -11.12 1.42
C ILE A 187 -2.79 -11.84 2.59
N THR A 188 -3.51 -12.92 2.30
CA THR A 188 -4.15 -13.76 3.30
C THR A 188 -3.35 -15.04 3.50
N LEU A 189 -2.81 -15.22 4.70
CA LEU A 189 -2.14 -16.44 5.15
C LEU A 189 -2.81 -16.93 6.44
N ASP A 190 -3.11 -18.21 6.54
CA ASP A 190 -3.74 -18.81 7.72
C ASP A 190 -4.99 -18.05 8.19
N SER A 191 -5.83 -17.61 7.24
CA SER A 191 -7.05 -16.83 7.46
C SER A 191 -6.81 -15.43 8.08
N VAL A 192 -5.58 -14.94 8.11
CA VAL A 192 -5.23 -13.58 8.52
C VAL A 192 -4.75 -12.79 7.32
N THR A 193 -5.45 -11.71 7.01
CA THR A 193 -5.07 -10.81 5.91
C THR A 193 -4.18 -9.69 6.43
N ARG A 194 -3.05 -9.46 5.76
CA ARG A 194 -2.06 -8.41 6.06
C ARG A 194 -1.75 -7.59 4.82
N VAL A 195 -1.16 -6.43 5.03
CA VAL A 195 -0.62 -5.56 3.96
C VAL A 195 0.88 -5.38 4.20
N PRO A 196 1.71 -6.34 3.75
CA PRO A 196 3.15 -6.35 4.05
C PRO A 196 3.88 -5.13 3.52
N GLN A 197 3.45 -4.66 2.36
CA GLN A 197 4.07 -3.56 1.61
C GLN A 197 3.44 -2.19 1.90
N LYS A 198 2.62 -2.06 2.96
CA LYS A 198 1.84 -0.84 3.29
C LYS A 198 2.66 0.47 3.23
N TYR A 199 3.91 0.41 3.63
CA TYR A 199 4.82 1.56 3.65
C TYR A 199 6.09 1.30 2.82
N ALA A 200 6.02 0.38 1.87
CA ALA A 200 7.15 0.08 1.00
C ALA A 200 7.49 1.24 0.05
N GLN A 201 8.71 1.26 -0.44
CA GLN A 201 9.17 2.14 -1.50
C GLN A 201 9.96 1.33 -2.52
N ASP A 202 9.76 1.65 -3.78
CA ASP A 202 10.63 1.24 -4.87
C ASP A 202 11.59 2.39 -5.20
N TRP A 203 12.88 2.11 -5.08
CA TRP A 203 13.95 3.06 -5.31
C TRP A 203 14.52 2.89 -6.69
N ILE A 204 14.29 3.89 -7.56
CA ILE A 204 14.84 3.95 -8.92
C ILE A 204 15.89 5.05 -8.96
N TYR A 205 16.94 4.85 -9.76
CA TYR A 205 17.97 5.86 -9.93
C TYR A 205 17.86 6.55 -11.29
N VAL A 206 17.88 7.87 -11.27
CA VAL A 206 17.94 8.73 -12.44
C VAL A 206 19.18 9.63 -12.40
N ASP A 207 19.66 10.09 -13.53
CA ASP A 207 20.63 11.17 -13.57
C ASP A 207 20.00 12.44 -12.97
N PRO A 208 20.55 13.01 -11.89
CA PRO A 208 19.91 14.11 -11.17
C PRO A 208 19.86 15.45 -11.94
N LYS A 209 20.48 15.51 -13.12
CA LYS A 209 20.45 16.71 -13.97
C LYS A 209 19.46 16.61 -15.11
N THR A 210 19.22 15.40 -15.58
CA THR A 210 18.42 15.17 -16.79
C THR A 210 17.16 14.35 -16.54
N GLY A 211 17.03 13.71 -15.36
CA GLY A 211 15.91 12.79 -15.06
C GLY A 211 15.97 11.45 -15.81
N VAL A 212 17.00 11.21 -16.61
CA VAL A 212 17.16 9.97 -17.38
C VAL A 212 17.48 8.79 -16.47
N ALA A 213 16.72 7.71 -16.58
CA ALA A 213 16.97 6.46 -15.85
C ALA A 213 17.73 5.42 -16.67
N VAL A 214 17.74 5.52 -17.99
CA VAL A 214 18.26 4.49 -18.89
C VAL A 214 19.17 5.08 -19.97
N THR A 215 20.19 4.34 -20.39
CA THR A 215 21.09 4.70 -21.50
C THR A 215 21.21 3.51 -22.47
N GLY A 216 21.08 3.78 -23.77
CA GLY A 216 21.15 2.76 -24.80
C GLY A 216 19.83 2.01 -25.01
N ASN A 217 19.87 0.67 -25.15
CA ASN A 217 18.66 -0.13 -25.34
C ASN A 217 17.89 -0.25 -24.04
N ALA A 218 16.74 0.42 -23.98
CA ALA A 218 15.90 0.52 -22.78
C ALA A 218 15.18 -0.79 -22.40
N SER A 219 15.12 -1.77 -23.31
CA SER A 219 14.58 -3.10 -22.98
C SER A 219 15.52 -3.97 -22.14
N LEU A 220 16.76 -3.54 -21.93
CA LEU A 220 17.77 -4.30 -21.18
C LEU A 220 18.00 -3.73 -19.78
N ALA A 221 17.75 -4.52 -18.74
CA ALA A 221 17.92 -4.14 -17.35
C ALA A 221 19.28 -3.51 -17.04
N LYS A 222 20.39 -4.08 -17.58
CA LYS A 222 21.75 -3.57 -17.36
C LYS A 222 22.02 -2.17 -17.90
N ASN A 223 21.13 -1.62 -18.72
CA ASN A 223 21.24 -0.27 -19.28
C ASN A 223 20.59 0.79 -18.39
N TYR A 224 19.88 0.38 -17.34
CA TYR A 224 19.33 1.28 -16.34
C TYR A 224 20.44 1.74 -15.39
N LEU A 225 20.46 3.04 -15.11
CA LEU A 225 21.51 3.67 -14.29
C LEU A 225 21.53 3.19 -12.83
N GLY A 226 20.40 2.63 -12.36
CA GLY A 226 20.27 2.03 -11.04
C GLY A 226 20.86 0.63 -10.93
N TYR A 227 20.92 -0.12 -12.04
CA TYR A 227 21.41 -1.49 -12.05
C TYR A 227 22.87 -1.58 -11.57
N GLY A 228 23.13 -2.43 -10.57
CA GLY A 228 24.45 -2.61 -9.98
C GLY A 228 24.85 -1.55 -8.96
N LYS A 229 23.97 -0.62 -8.59
CA LYS A 229 24.25 0.31 -7.48
C LYS A 229 24.21 -0.40 -6.13
N GLU A 230 25.03 0.07 -5.22
CA GLU A 230 25.14 -0.49 -3.86
C GLU A 230 23.87 -0.24 -3.04
N ILE A 231 23.47 -1.27 -2.30
CA ILE A 231 22.40 -1.25 -1.31
C ILE A 231 23.04 -1.30 0.08
N TYR A 232 22.52 -0.46 0.97
CA TYR A 232 23.08 -0.27 2.31
C TYR A 232 22.10 -0.68 3.40
N SER A 233 22.61 -1.24 4.49
CA SER A 233 21.81 -1.47 5.69
C SER A 233 21.32 -0.13 6.27
N VAL A 234 20.01 -0.01 6.50
CA VAL A 234 19.38 1.21 7.05
C VAL A 234 19.56 1.38 8.55
N SER A 235 20.07 0.36 9.24
CA SER A 235 20.25 0.34 10.70
C SER A 235 21.32 -0.67 11.09
N ASN A 236 21.80 -0.59 12.31
CA ASN A 236 22.49 -1.72 12.94
C ASN A 236 21.49 -2.86 13.13
N GLY A 237 21.92 -4.11 12.94
CA GLY A 237 21.03 -5.23 13.08
C GLY A 237 21.70 -6.58 12.84
N THR A 238 20.89 -7.62 12.75
CA THR A 238 21.34 -8.99 12.45
C THR A 238 20.61 -9.53 11.25
N VAL A 239 21.31 -10.07 10.27
CA VAL A 239 20.70 -10.74 9.10
C VAL A 239 19.95 -11.99 9.58
N VAL A 240 18.64 -12.01 9.46
CA VAL A 240 17.80 -13.13 9.91
C VAL A 240 17.41 -14.05 8.78
N ASP A 241 17.29 -13.51 7.57
CA ASP A 241 17.00 -14.28 6.37
C ASP A 241 17.61 -13.65 5.14
N LEU A 242 17.89 -14.45 4.13
CA LEU A 242 18.33 -14.02 2.81
C LEU A 242 18.08 -15.14 1.78
N MET A 243 17.92 -14.73 0.54
CA MET A 243 17.96 -15.60 -0.64
C MET A 243 18.91 -14.99 -1.66
N ASP A 244 19.76 -15.83 -2.24
CA ASP A 244 20.69 -15.43 -3.30
C ASP A 244 20.80 -16.53 -4.37
N GLY A 245 21.09 -16.12 -5.61
CA GLY A 245 21.27 -17.04 -6.73
C GLY A 245 20.04 -17.22 -7.64
N LEU A 246 18.92 -16.56 -7.37
CA LEU A 246 17.83 -16.47 -8.35
C LEU A 246 18.27 -15.63 -9.55
N PRO A 247 18.06 -16.09 -10.81
CA PRO A 247 18.48 -15.34 -11.98
C PRO A 247 17.84 -13.94 -12.04
N ASP A 248 18.60 -12.97 -12.51
CA ASP A 248 18.06 -11.67 -12.92
C ASP A 248 17.30 -11.80 -14.25
N HIS A 249 16.34 -10.93 -14.46
CA HIS A 249 15.69 -10.78 -15.75
C HIS A 249 16.51 -9.79 -16.59
N GLU A 250 17.04 -10.29 -17.71
CA GLU A 250 17.83 -9.47 -18.62
C GLU A 250 16.98 -8.42 -19.33
N GLU A 251 15.72 -8.77 -19.67
CA GLU A 251 14.76 -7.87 -20.29
C GLU A 251 13.76 -7.35 -19.25
N ILE A 252 13.49 -6.05 -19.31
CA ILE A 252 12.45 -5.43 -18.48
C ILE A 252 11.06 -5.78 -19.01
N TYR A 253 10.04 -5.74 -18.17
CA TYR A 253 8.65 -6.12 -18.49
C TYR A 253 8.50 -7.51 -19.15
N ALA A 254 9.52 -8.37 -19.01
CA ALA A 254 9.42 -9.74 -19.50
C ALA A 254 8.35 -10.51 -18.72
N GLN A 255 7.57 -11.35 -19.39
CA GLN A 255 6.66 -12.26 -18.70
C GLN A 255 7.44 -13.27 -17.86
N ARG A 256 7.02 -13.49 -16.63
CA ARG A 256 7.72 -14.29 -15.62
C ARG A 256 6.76 -15.23 -14.91
N GLU A 257 7.26 -16.41 -14.60
CA GLU A 257 6.61 -17.26 -13.62
C GLU A 257 7.16 -16.88 -12.22
N VAL A 258 6.35 -16.18 -11.44
CA VAL A 258 6.68 -15.75 -10.09
C VAL A 258 5.79 -16.47 -9.11
N THR A 259 6.38 -17.08 -8.09
CA THR A 259 5.66 -17.67 -6.96
C THR A 259 5.76 -16.76 -5.74
N PHE A 260 4.97 -17.04 -4.72
CA PHE A 260 5.05 -16.33 -3.45
C PHE A 260 6.47 -16.35 -2.84
N GLU A 261 7.18 -17.48 -2.97
CA GLU A 261 8.54 -17.66 -2.46
C GLU A 261 9.59 -16.93 -3.30
N THR A 262 9.35 -16.72 -4.58
CA THR A 262 10.32 -16.11 -5.50
C THR A 262 10.03 -14.64 -5.83
N ALA A 263 8.90 -14.10 -5.34
CA ALA A 263 8.47 -12.74 -5.65
C ALA A 263 9.50 -11.68 -5.25
N ALA A 264 10.14 -11.82 -4.09
CA ALA A 264 11.18 -10.89 -3.65
C ALA A 264 12.52 -11.02 -4.42
N GLY A 265 12.66 -12.02 -5.30
CA GLY A 265 13.92 -12.27 -5.98
C GLY A 265 15.05 -12.61 -4.99
N ASN A 266 16.25 -12.10 -5.24
CA ASN A 266 17.33 -12.14 -4.25
C ASN A 266 17.10 -11.04 -3.23
N TYR A 267 17.12 -11.41 -1.94
CA TYR A 267 16.71 -10.51 -0.86
C TYR A 267 17.58 -10.67 0.40
N VAL A 268 17.55 -9.66 1.24
CA VAL A 268 18.08 -9.69 2.62
C VAL A 268 17.02 -9.17 3.57
N ILE A 269 16.86 -9.84 4.71
CA ILE A 269 16.02 -9.39 5.84
C ILE A 269 16.91 -9.20 7.07
N ILE A 270 16.87 -8.01 7.66
CA ILE A 270 17.66 -7.61 8.81
C ILE A 270 16.73 -7.33 9.98
N ASP A 271 16.93 -8.02 11.12
CA ASP A 271 16.33 -7.67 12.40
C ASP A 271 16.97 -6.38 12.90
N ILE A 272 16.22 -5.30 12.94
CA ILE A 272 16.67 -3.97 13.38
C ILE A 272 16.25 -3.62 14.82
N GLY A 273 15.76 -4.63 15.55
CA GLY A 273 15.31 -4.51 16.94
C GLY A 273 13.82 -4.22 17.08
N ASP A 274 13.31 -4.33 18.31
CA ASP A 274 11.91 -4.05 18.67
C ASP A 274 10.87 -4.77 17.79
N GLU A 275 11.17 -6.04 17.41
CA GLU A 275 10.34 -6.85 16.50
C GLU A 275 10.06 -6.14 15.16
N LYS A 276 11.05 -5.44 14.63
CA LYS A 276 11.01 -4.81 13.32
C LYS A 276 12.11 -5.37 12.42
N TYR A 277 11.76 -5.55 11.17
CA TYR A 277 12.61 -6.18 10.17
C TYR A 277 12.66 -5.32 8.92
N ALA A 278 13.88 -4.94 8.52
CA ALA A 278 14.13 -4.23 7.26
C ALA A 278 14.35 -5.25 6.14
N CYS A 279 13.54 -5.16 5.10
CA CYS A 279 13.53 -6.07 3.96
C CYS A 279 13.99 -5.35 2.70
N TYR A 280 14.93 -5.95 1.97
CA TYR A 280 15.53 -5.44 0.74
C TYR A 280 15.40 -6.51 -0.34
N ALA A 281 14.86 -6.17 -1.52
CA ALA A 281 14.57 -7.15 -2.55
C ALA A 281 15.13 -6.79 -3.93
N HIS A 282 14.99 -7.72 -4.88
CA HIS A 282 15.34 -7.63 -6.30
C HIS A 282 16.84 -7.45 -6.56
N MET A 283 17.71 -7.96 -5.67
CA MET A 283 19.16 -7.85 -5.79
C MET A 283 19.72 -8.70 -6.95
N ILE A 284 20.91 -8.31 -7.44
CA ILE A 284 21.68 -9.09 -8.41
C ILE A 284 22.09 -10.44 -7.81
N PRO A 285 21.96 -11.57 -8.54
CA PRO A 285 22.42 -12.87 -8.07
C PRO A 285 23.92 -12.89 -7.79
N GLY A 286 24.33 -13.42 -6.64
CA GLY A 286 25.73 -13.49 -6.19
C GLY A 286 26.30 -12.16 -5.73
N SER A 287 25.49 -11.10 -5.58
CA SER A 287 25.95 -9.80 -5.10
C SER A 287 25.79 -9.58 -3.60
N ILE A 288 25.05 -10.44 -2.91
CA ILE A 288 24.82 -10.32 -1.46
C ILE A 288 26.14 -10.56 -0.73
N THR A 289 26.57 -9.58 0.08
CA THR A 289 27.86 -9.56 0.76
C THR A 289 27.79 -9.98 2.23
N VAL A 290 26.60 -10.32 2.71
CA VAL A 290 26.35 -10.67 4.12
C VAL A 290 25.79 -12.09 4.22
N ALA A 291 25.88 -12.68 5.43
CA ALA A 291 25.41 -14.04 5.69
C ALA A 291 24.34 -14.05 6.79
N ARG A 292 23.48 -15.08 6.78
CA ARG A 292 22.49 -15.29 7.85
C ARG A 292 23.19 -15.43 9.22
N GLY A 293 22.72 -14.67 10.20
CA GLY A 293 23.29 -14.57 11.54
C GLY A 293 24.41 -13.54 11.67
N GLU A 294 24.84 -12.91 10.57
CA GLU A 294 25.84 -11.84 10.59
C GLU A 294 25.25 -10.54 11.17
N THR A 295 26.02 -9.86 12.01
CA THR A 295 25.71 -8.52 12.49
C THR A 295 26.18 -7.48 11.49
N VAL A 296 25.29 -6.57 11.10
CA VAL A 296 25.58 -5.46 10.18
C VAL A 296 25.49 -4.12 10.90
N THR A 297 26.16 -3.13 10.36
CA THR A 297 26.07 -1.75 10.84
C THR A 297 25.33 -0.87 9.84
N GLU A 298 24.67 0.19 10.32
CA GLU A 298 24.06 1.19 9.45
C GLU A 298 25.08 1.71 8.41
N GLY A 299 24.68 1.72 7.15
CA GLY A 299 25.54 2.14 6.04
C GLY A 299 26.53 1.09 5.55
N GLN A 300 26.49 -0.15 6.05
CA GLN A 300 27.23 -1.26 5.48
C GLN A 300 26.61 -1.69 4.15
N VAL A 301 27.43 -1.91 3.12
CA VAL A 301 26.96 -2.49 1.84
C VAL A 301 26.53 -3.93 2.08
N ILE A 302 25.31 -4.28 1.61
CA ILE A 302 24.71 -5.61 1.79
C ILE A 302 24.48 -6.34 0.46
N GLY A 303 24.56 -5.63 -0.67
CA GLY A 303 24.40 -6.21 -2.01
C GLY A 303 24.25 -5.12 -3.06
N LEU A 304 23.87 -5.51 -4.27
CA LEU A 304 23.71 -4.63 -5.43
C LEU A 304 22.28 -4.72 -5.98
N MET A 305 21.74 -3.57 -6.41
CA MET A 305 20.44 -3.45 -7.06
C MET A 305 20.43 -4.23 -8.38
N GLY A 306 19.43 -5.09 -8.55
CA GLY A 306 19.23 -5.93 -9.73
C GLY A 306 17.81 -5.83 -10.28
N ASN A 307 17.34 -6.94 -10.88
CA ASN A 307 16.02 -7.10 -11.49
C ASN A 307 15.51 -8.54 -11.33
N SER A 308 15.74 -9.16 -10.18
CA SER A 308 15.32 -10.54 -9.89
C SER A 308 13.92 -10.58 -9.27
N GLY A 309 13.23 -11.71 -9.39
CA GLY A 309 11.89 -11.90 -8.82
C GLY A 309 10.78 -11.18 -9.59
N ASN A 310 9.79 -10.64 -8.87
CA ASN A 310 8.69 -9.86 -9.46
C ASN A 310 9.11 -8.38 -9.60
N SER A 311 9.95 -8.11 -10.58
CA SER A 311 10.51 -6.77 -10.81
C SER A 311 10.40 -6.41 -12.29
N ASP A 312 9.68 -5.35 -12.63
CA ASP A 312 9.44 -4.92 -14.02
C ASP A 312 10.63 -4.18 -14.62
N LEU A 313 11.38 -3.46 -13.78
CA LEU A 313 12.60 -2.74 -14.16
C LEU A 313 13.56 -2.71 -12.95
N PRO A 314 14.86 -2.46 -13.14
CA PRO A 314 15.82 -2.41 -12.04
C PRO A 314 15.47 -1.37 -10.98
N HIS A 315 15.17 -1.84 -9.77
CA HIS A 315 14.89 -1.02 -8.60
C HIS A 315 15.29 -1.75 -7.31
N LEU A 316 15.37 -1.05 -6.21
CA LEU A 316 15.39 -1.63 -4.89
C LEU A 316 13.99 -1.51 -4.29
N HIS A 317 13.31 -2.62 -4.09
CA HIS A 317 12.14 -2.65 -3.22
C HIS A 317 12.59 -2.71 -1.76
N PHE A 318 12.13 -1.76 -0.96
CA PHE A 318 12.44 -1.65 0.46
C PHE A 318 11.17 -1.52 1.30
N GLN A 319 11.09 -2.29 2.39
CA GLN A 319 10.00 -2.20 3.36
C GLN A 319 10.49 -2.52 4.77
N VAL A 320 9.73 -2.03 5.78
CA VAL A 320 9.87 -2.47 7.17
C VAL A 320 8.60 -3.21 7.57
N VAL A 321 8.77 -4.38 8.19
CA VAL A 321 7.65 -5.23 8.62
C VAL A 321 7.75 -5.59 10.09
N THR A 322 6.61 -5.99 10.66
CA THR A 322 6.53 -6.69 11.94
C THR A 322 6.62 -8.19 11.69
N ASP A 323 7.06 -8.95 12.67
CA ASP A 323 7.13 -10.40 12.59
C ASP A 323 8.27 -10.98 11.75
N LYS A 324 8.86 -12.04 12.28
CA LYS A 324 10.09 -12.65 11.83
C LYS A 324 9.89 -13.51 10.60
N GLY A 325 10.53 -13.13 9.50
CA GLY A 325 10.94 -14.11 8.50
C GLY A 325 10.02 -14.32 7.31
N SER A 326 9.07 -13.41 7.03
CA SER A 326 8.32 -13.49 5.79
C SER A 326 8.25 -12.12 5.11
N PHE A 327 8.86 -12.02 3.93
CA PHE A 327 8.81 -10.81 3.12
C PHE A 327 7.36 -10.36 2.83
N LEU A 328 6.48 -11.31 2.48
CA LEU A 328 5.08 -11.05 2.13
C LEU A 328 4.08 -11.57 3.18
N GLY A 329 4.52 -12.19 4.26
CA GLY A 329 3.62 -12.79 5.27
C GLY A 329 3.42 -11.96 6.53
N ALA A 330 4.18 -10.89 6.70
CA ALA A 330 4.13 -10.00 7.86
C ALA A 330 3.25 -8.76 7.59
N GLU A 331 3.01 -7.94 8.60
CA GLU A 331 2.34 -6.65 8.43
C GLU A 331 3.36 -5.54 8.21
N GLY A 332 3.13 -4.66 7.25
CA GLY A 332 3.95 -3.48 7.01
C GLY A 332 3.95 -2.53 8.20
N TYR A 333 5.13 -2.11 8.64
CA TYR A 333 5.30 -1.17 9.76
C TYR A 333 5.83 0.18 9.26
N PRO A 334 5.28 1.30 9.74
CA PRO A 334 5.70 2.60 9.28
C PRO A 334 7.13 2.93 9.71
N HIS A 335 7.86 3.55 8.80
CA HIS A 335 9.19 4.06 9.03
C HIS A 335 9.34 5.47 8.43
N VAL A 336 10.37 6.17 8.85
CA VAL A 336 10.74 7.49 8.34
C VAL A 336 12.26 7.54 8.17
N TYR A 337 12.71 8.28 7.17
CA TYR A 337 14.14 8.48 6.95
C TYR A 337 14.66 9.61 7.85
N ARG A 338 15.86 9.40 8.41
CA ARG A 338 16.46 10.39 9.32
C ARG A 338 16.64 11.73 8.65
N SER A 339 17.14 11.75 7.42
CA SER A 339 17.28 12.96 6.63
C SER A 339 17.50 12.66 5.16
N PHE A 340 17.03 13.57 4.31
CA PHE A 340 17.32 13.63 2.89
C PHE A 340 17.03 15.05 2.35
N ASP A 341 17.55 15.35 1.16
CA ASP A 341 17.18 16.57 0.45
C ASP A 341 16.29 16.21 -0.75
N VAL A 342 15.18 16.94 -0.94
CA VAL A 342 14.42 16.91 -2.19
C VAL A 342 15.10 17.86 -3.17
N ILE A 343 15.56 17.31 -4.30
CA ILE A 343 16.31 18.04 -5.33
C ILE A 343 15.57 18.17 -6.65
N GLY A 344 14.45 17.47 -6.78
CA GLY A 344 13.60 17.50 -7.96
C GLY A 344 12.35 16.66 -7.78
N MET A 345 11.56 16.61 -8.82
CA MET A 345 10.36 15.79 -8.90
C MET A 345 10.17 15.29 -10.33
N ILE A 346 9.70 14.07 -10.48
CA ILE A 346 9.13 13.58 -11.73
C ILE A 346 7.62 13.86 -11.66
N ASN A 347 7.06 14.44 -12.71
CA ASN A 347 5.64 14.74 -12.76
C ASN A 347 4.83 13.45 -12.96
N GLY A 348 4.52 12.78 -11.85
CA GLY A 348 3.84 11.48 -11.83
C GLY A 348 2.36 11.53 -12.23
N SER A 349 1.72 12.72 -12.23
CA SER A 349 0.31 12.82 -12.65
C SER A 349 0.11 12.50 -14.15
N LEU A 350 1.19 12.48 -14.91
CA LEU A 350 1.25 11.98 -16.29
C LEU A 350 1.59 10.47 -16.34
N GLY A 351 2.07 9.89 -15.23
CA GLY A 351 2.67 8.56 -15.19
C GLY A 351 1.73 7.41 -14.84
N GLU A 352 0.64 7.65 -14.10
CA GLU A 352 -0.21 6.52 -13.65
C GLU A 352 -0.89 5.76 -14.80
N LYS A 353 -1.33 6.45 -15.85
CA LYS A 353 -1.85 5.80 -17.07
C LYS A 353 -0.74 5.25 -17.97
N ASP A 354 0.43 5.83 -17.87
CA ASP A 354 1.55 5.60 -18.77
C ASP A 354 2.45 4.47 -18.26
N MET A 355 2.41 4.15 -16.96
CA MET A 355 3.07 2.97 -16.39
C MET A 355 2.41 1.65 -16.83
N GLU A 356 1.14 1.69 -17.24
CA GLU A 356 0.46 0.53 -17.85
C GLU A 356 0.94 0.24 -19.29
N ASP A 357 1.56 1.24 -19.94
CA ASP A 357 2.23 1.07 -21.25
C ASP A 357 3.75 1.11 -21.07
N PRO A 358 4.42 -0.06 -21.03
CA PRO A 358 5.86 -0.15 -20.81
C PRO A 358 6.68 0.63 -21.82
N GLU A 359 6.26 0.68 -23.10
CA GLU A 359 6.98 1.41 -24.15
C GLU A 359 6.90 2.92 -23.91
N TYR A 360 5.74 3.41 -23.50
CA TYR A 360 5.55 4.81 -23.15
C TYR A 360 6.35 5.20 -21.90
N ALA A 361 6.26 4.40 -20.84
CA ALA A 361 7.02 4.65 -19.60
C ALA A 361 8.53 4.71 -19.87
N ILE A 362 9.08 3.78 -20.66
CA ILE A 362 10.48 3.75 -21.03
C ILE A 362 10.90 5.00 -21.82
N THR A 363 10.10 5.40 -22.78
CA THR A 363 10.48 6.48 -23.71
C THR A 363 10.25 7.87 -23.13
N HIS A 364 9.24 8.03 -22.27
CA HIS A 364 8.82 9.33 -21.77
C HIS A 364 9.22 9.57 -20.32
N ILE A 365 8.89 8.67 -19.42
CA ILE A 365 9.17 8.86 -17.99
C ILE A 365 10.66 8.62 -17.71
N TRP A 366 11.16 7.44 -18.05
CA TRP A 366 12.54 7.04 -17.76
C TRP A 366 13.54 7.55 -18.79
N GLY A 367 13.07 7.97 -19.96
CA GLY A 367 13.87 8.62 -21.01
C GLY A 367 14.22 10.07 -20.71
N GLY A 368 13.67 10.67 -19.66
CA GLY A 368 14.03 11.99 -19.17
C GLY A 368 13.57 13.14 -20.08
N LEU A 369 12.32 13.11 -20.57
CA LEU A 369 11.78 14.25 -21.26
C LEU A 369 11.65 15.44 -20.28
N ASP A 370 12.07 16.63 -20.71
CA ASP A 370 12.10 17.85 -19.89
C ASP A 370 10.74 18.21 -19.25
N GLU A 371 9.64 17.77 -19.84
CA GLU A 371 8.28 17.99 -19.32
C GLU A 371 7.95 17.18 -18.06
N PHE A 372 8.66 16.08 -17.83
CA PHE A 372 8.46 15.20 -16.68
C PHE A 372 9.42 15.48 -15.52
N PHE A 373 10.55 16.13 -15.81
CA PHE A 373 11.57 16.44 -14.83
C PHE A 373 11.50 17.88 -14.36
N VAL A 374 11.30 18.08 -13.05
CA VAL A 374 11.31 19.41 -12.42
C VAL A 374 12.43 19.46 -11.39
N SER A 375 13.43 20.32 -11.63
CA SER A 375 14.50 20.59 -10.65
C SER A 375 14.03 21.52 -9.56
N ILE A 376 14.36 21.22 -8.30
CA ILE A 376 14.07 22.05 -7.13
C ILE A 376 15.36 22.69 -6.64
N GLN A 377 15.42 24.03 -6.66
CA GLN A 377 16.57 24.81 -6.24
C GLN A 377 16.16 26.01 -5.38
N PRO A 378 16.72 26.22 -4.20
CA PRO A 378 17.66 25.32 -3.52
C PRO A 378 16.99 23.99 -3.12
N PRO A 379 17.78 22.93 -2.87
CA PRO A 379 17.27 21.68 -2.31
C PRO A 379 16.49 21.90 -1.02
N VAL A 380 15.44 21.11 -0.83
CA VAL A 380 14.60 21.19 0.37
C VAL A 380 14.99 20.05 1.32
N ALA A 381 15.60 20.40 2.44
CA ALA A 381 15.99 19.43 3.47
C ALA A 381 14.76 18.89 4.20
N GLN A 382 14.73 17.59 4.42
CA GLN A 382 13.69 16.86 5.12
C GLN A 382 14.30 16.01 6.24
N GLU A 383 13.60 15.88 7.35
CA GLU A 383 14.03 15.10 8.52
C GLU A 383 12.85 14.34 9.15
N ASN A 384 13.07 13.07 9.43
CA ASN A 384 12.09 12.20 10.12
C ASN A 384 10.73 12.14 9.41
N VAL A 385 10.75 12.08 8.09
CA VAL A 385 9.56 11.95 7.25
C VAL A 385 9.71 10.80 6.26
N LEU A 386 8.57 10.31 5.75
CA LEU A 386 8.50 9.43 4.60
C LEU A 386 8.53 10.28 3.32
N PRO A 387 9.33 9.94 2.29
CA PRO A 387 9.32 10.67 1.04
C PRO A 387 7.97 10.56 0.33
N SER A 388 7.59 11.61 -0.39
CA SER A 388 6.43 11.58 -1.27
C SER A 388 6.75 10.85 -2.57
N ASN A 389 5.72 10.35 -3.23
CA ASN A 389 5.85 9.65 -4.50
C ASN A 389 6.46 10.57 -5.57
N TRP A 390 7.37 10.03 -6.40
CA TRP A 390 8.04 10.73 -7.49
C TRP A 390 9.04 11.83 -7.12
N GLU A 391 9.33 12.03 -5.85
CA GLU A 391 10.41 12.94 -5.44
C GLU A 391 11.79 12.41 -5.85
N ILE A 392 12.62 13.30 -6.39
CA ILE A 392 14.04 13.01 -6.65
C ILE A 392 14.85 13.49 -5.46
N LEU A 393 15.57 12.57 -4.86
CA LEU A 393 16.22 12.75 -3.57
C LEU A 393 17.74 12.73 -3.67
N ARG A 394 18.36 13.45 -2.74
CA ARG A 394 19.74 13.26 -2.35
C ARG A 394 19.77 12.66 -0.95
N LEU A 395 20.33 11.46 -0.85
CA LEU A 395 20.45 10.70 0.40
C LEU A 395 21.91 10.76 0.89
N PRO A 396 22.14 10.80 2.22
CA PRO A 396 23.48 10.94 2.82
C PRO A 396 24.42 9.75 2.56
#